data_7d2193f904e14e9187977cf6ea2af297
#
_entry.id   7d2193f904e14e9187977cf6ea2af297
#
_cell.length_a   1.000
_cell.length_b   1.000
_cell.length_c   1.000
_cell.angle_alpha   90.00
_cell.angle_beta   90.00
_cell.angle_gamma   90.00
#
_symmetry.space_group_name_H-M   'P 1'
#
loop_
_entity.id
_entity.type
_entity.pdbx_description
1 polymer ?
#
loop_
_entity_poly.entity_id
_entity_poly.type
_entity_poly.pdbx_seq_one_letter_code
_entity_poly.pdbx_strand_id
1 'polypeptide(L)'
;LLMADCSTVDEMIHADELGFDFIGSTLVGYTKQSKGDKIEENDFEILRTVLARIKHPLIAEGNIDTPEKVKRVLELGAYSVVVGSAITRPQLITKKFVDAIQQVEKD
;
A
#
# COMPACT_ATOMS: atom_id res chain seq x y z
N LEU A 1 3.22 22.02 -1.41
CA LEU A 1 3.68 20.62 -1.42
C LEU A 1 2.86 19.80 -2.42
N LEU A 2 3.53 18.98 -3.21
CA LEU A 2 2.90 18.16 -4.23
C LEU A 2 3.13 16.68 -3.92
N MET A 3 2.07 15.88 -3.97
CA MET A 3 2.13 14.43 -3.83
C MET A 3 1.70 13.77 -5.14
N ALA A 4 2.46 12.79 -5.60
CA ALA A 4 2.12 12.01 -6.77
C ALA A 4 1.47 10.69 -6.33
N ASP A 5 0.25 10.42 -6.80
CA ASP A 5 -0.43 9.15 -6.60
C ASP A 5 -0.09 8.23 -7.78
N CYS A 6 0.64 7.17 -7.50
CA CYS A 6 1.22 6.33 -8.54
C CYS A 6 0.70 4.88 -8.48
N SER A 7 0.71 4.22 -9.63
CA SER A 7 0.25 2.84 -9.75
C SER A 7 1.36 1.84 -10.08
N THR A 8 2.50 2.30 -10.55
CA THR A 8 3.62 1.42 -10.91
C THR A 8 4.94 1.95 -10.37
N VAL A 9 5.94 1.07 -10.31
CA VAL A 9 7.31 1.45 -9.92
C VAL A 9 7.85 2.54 -10.86
N ASP A 10 7.64 2.39 -12.14
CA ASP A 10 8.13 3.36 -13.13
C ASP A 10 7.51 4.74 -12.93
N GLU A 11 6.20 4.81 -12.64
CA GLU A 11 5.53 6.06 -12.33
C GLU A 11 6.09 6.72 -11.08
N MET A 12 6.36 5.93 -10.05
CA MET A 12 6.93 6.45 -8.80
C MET A 12 8.33 7.03 -9.02
N ILE A 13 9.17 6.33 -9.78
CA ILE A 13 10.52 6.79 -10.10
C ILE A 13 10.45 8.05 -10.93
N HIS A 14 9.56 8.09 -11.92
CA HIS A 14 9.38 9.27 -12.78
C HIS A 14 8.91 10.49 -11.98
N ALA A 15 7.96 10.29 -11.07
CA ALA A 15 7.49 11.37 -10.19
C ALA A 15 8.63 11.91 -9.30
N ASP A 16 9.49 11.02 -8.80
CA ASP A 16 10.65 11.42 -8.03
C ASP A 16 11.61 12.28 -8.86
N GLU A 17 11.85 11.89 -10.11
CA GLU A 17 12.69 12.65 -11.04
C GLU A 17 12.10 14.02 -11.36
N LEU A 18 10.78 14.13 -11.43
CA LEU A 18 10.08 15.40 -11.68
C LEU A 18 10.07 16.34 -10.47
N GLY A 19 10.48 15.86 -9.29
CA GLY A 19 10.60 16.69 -8.11
C GLY A 19 9.34 16.81 -7.26
N PHE A 20 8.43 15.85 -7.32
CA PHE A 20 7.31 15.81 -6.39
C PHE A 20 7.82 15.67 -4.96
N ASP A 21 7.19 16.36 -4.02
CA ASP A 21 7.61 16.36 -2.61
C ASP A 21 7.37 15.02 -1.93
N PHE A 22 6.29 14.33 -2.32
CA PHE A 22 5.92 13.01 -1.80
C PHE A 22 5.52 12.08 -2.91
N ILE A 23 5.87 10.80 -2.78
CA ILE A 23 5.52 9.76 -3.73
C ILE A 23 4.58 8.79 -3.01
N GLY A 24 3.41 8.53 -3.59
CA GLY A 24 2.41 7.64 -2.99
C GLY A 24 2.13 6.42 -3.84
N SER A 25 1.91 5.27 -3.19
CA SER A 25 1.56 4.01 -3.83
C SER A 25 0.05 3.78 -3.92
N THR A 26 -0.74 4.82 -3.80
CA THR A 26 -2.20 4.79 -3.67
C THR A 26 -2.91 3.99 -4.77
N LEU A 27 -2.42 4.08 -6.00
CA LEU A 27 -3.09 3.51 -7.17
C LEU A 27 -2.59 2.11 -7.58
N VAL A 28 -1.66 1.53 -6.83
CA VAL A 28 -1.17 0.17 -7.12
C VAL A 28 -2.34 -0.82 -7.06
N GLY A 29 -2.55 -1.55 -8.15
CA GLY A 29 -3.65 -2.50 -8.29
C GLY A 29 -4.96 -1.92 -8.81
N TYR A 30 -5.06 -0.59 -8.94
CA TYR A 30 -6.31 0.09 -9.32
C TYR A 30 -6.31 0.65 -10.73
N THR A 31 -5.21 0.57 -11.46
CA THR A 31 -5.13 1.04 -12.85
C THR A 31 -4.93 -0.13 -13.80
N LYS A 32 -5.12 0.13 -15.11
CA LYS A 32 -4.86 -0.89 -16.13
C LYS A 32 -3.42 -1.38 -16.10
N GLN A 33 -2.48 -0.46 -15.83
CA GLN A 33 -1.05 -0.75 -15.79
C GLN A 33 -0.65 -1.60 -14.59
N SER A 34 -1.42 -1.52 -13.50
CA SER A 34 -1.09 -2.20 -12.25
C SER A 34 -2.13 -3.26 -11.83
N LYS A 35 -3.05 -3.60 -12.74
CA LYS A 35 -4.09 -4.59 -12.45
C LYS A 35 -3.45 -5.93 -12.08
N GLY A 36 -3.83 -6.45 -10.92
CA GLY A 36 -3.25 -7.69 -10.41
C GLY A 36 -2.05 -7.49 -9.51
N ASP A 37 -1.46 -6.30 -9.50
CA ASP A 37 -0.35 -6.00 -8.60
C ASP A 37 -0.87 -5.83 -7.17
N LYS A 38 -0.13 -6.37 -6.21
CA LYS A 38 -0.44 -6.24 -4.78
C LYS A 38 0.78 -5.70 -4.07
N ILE A 39 0.58 -4.64 -3.29
CA ILE A 39 1.67 -3.97 -2.62
C ILE A 39 2.37 -4.85 -1.59
N GLU A 40 1.63 -5.75 -0.94
CA GLU A 40 2.14 -6.66 0.08
C GLU A 40 2.84 -7.91 -0.49
N GLU A 41 2.71 -8.16 -1.79
CA GLU A 41 3.25 -9.37 -2.42
C GLU A 41 4.78 -9.39 -2.37
N ASN A 42 5.35 -10.57 -2.12
CA ASN A 42 6.80 -10.78 -2.02
C ASN A 42 7.47 -9.86 -1.00
N ASP A 43 6.87 -9.73 0.19
CA ASP A 43 7.36 -8.87 1.27
C ASP A 43 7.52 -7.42 0.80
N PHE A 44 6.47 -6.89 0.19
CA PHE A 44 6.44 -5.50 -0.31
C PHE A 44 7.54 -5.21 -1.34
N GLU A 45 7.74 -6.13 -2.28
CA GLU A 45 8.76 -5.99 -3.32
C GLU A 45 8.67 -4.67 -4.07
N ILE A 46 7.44 -4.22 -4.40
CA ILE A 46 7.22 -2.95 -5.09
C ILE A 46 7.80 -1.80 -4.29
N LEU A 47 7.49 -1.73 -3.00
CA LEU A 47 7.99 -0.67 -2.12
C LEU A 47 9.50 -0.75 -1.93
N ARG A 48 10.05 -1.96 -1.78
CA ARG A 48 11.50 -2.15 -1.63
C ARG A 48 12.25 -1.67 -2.88
N THR A 49 11.73 -1.99 -4.05
CA THR A 49 12.33 -1.56 -5.32
C THR A 49 12.32 -0.04 -5.44
N VAL A 50 11.20 0.59 -5.15
CA VAL A 50 11.06 2.05 -5.24
C VAL A 50 11.95 2.74 -4.20
N LEU A 51 11.92 2.30 -2.95
CA LEU A 51 12.69 2.91 -1.87
C LEU A 51 14.21 2.89 -2.13
N ALA A 52 14.69 1.92 -2.90
CA ALA A 52 16.10 1.84 -3.28
C ALA A 52 16.49 2.89 -4.33
N ARG A 53 15.54 3.53 -4.98
CA ARG A 53 15.79 4.41 -6.14
C ARG A 53 15.32 5.84 -5.98
N ILE A 54 14.33 6.11 -5.13
CA ILE A 54 13.77 7.46 -4.98
C ILE A 54 14.50 8.23 -3.88
N LYS A 55 14.46 9.56 -4.00
CA LYS A 55 15.06 10.48 -3.04
C LYS A 55 14.01 11.16 -2.16
N HIS A 56 12.77 11.25 -2.65
CA HIS A 56 11.69 11.90 -1.93
C HIS A 56 10.94 10.92 -1.02
N PRO A 57 10.30 11.39 0.05
CA PRO A 57 9.58 10.51 0.97
C PRO A 57 8.48 9.71 0.29
N LEU A 58 8.40 8.41 0.61
CA LEU A 58 7.36 7.51 0.12
C LEU A 58 6.24 7.38 1.16
N ILE A 59 5.01 7.58 0.71
CA ILE A 59 3.81 7.33 1.50
C ILE A 59 3.20 6.03 1.00
N ALA A 60 3.23 4.99 1.83
CA ALA A 60 2.72 3.68 1.47
C ALA A 60 1.21 3.60 1.72
N GLU A 61 0.47 3.21 0.71
CA GLU A 61 -0.97 3.02 0.77
C GLU A 61 -1.37 1.86 -0.13
N GLY A 62 -2.41 1.13 0.27
CA GLY A 62 -2.95 0.03 -0.49
C GLY A 62 -2.77 -1.31 0.21
N ASN A 63 -3.87 -1.95 0.61
CA ASN A 63 -3.89 -3.27 1.25
C ASN A 63 -3.00 -3.43 2.49
N ILE A 64 -2.71 -2.32 3.17
CA ILE A 64 -1.99 -2.33 4.44
C ILE A 64 -3.05 -2.32 5.53
N ASP A 65 -3.49 -3.51 5.93
CA ASP A 65 -4.67 -3.71 6.76
C ASP A 65 -4.40 -4.36 8.12
N THR A 66 -3.14 -4.58 8.45
CA THR A 66 -2.77 -5.13 9.76
C THR A 66 -1.62 -4.34 10.39
N PRO A 67 -1.52 -4.33 11.73
CA PRO A 67 -0.39 -3.67 12.41
C PRO A 67 0.97 -4.23 11.98
N GLU A 68 1.07 -5.52 11.71
CA GLU A 68 2.31 -6.16 11.27
C GLU A 68 2.77 -5.62 9.92
N LYS A 69 1.84 -5.42 8.99
CA LYS A 69 2.14 -4.84 7.68
C LYS A 69 2.62 -3.38 7.82
N VAL A 70 1.98 -2.60 8.68
CA VAL A 70 2.40 -1.22 8.97
C VAL A 70 3.83 -1.20 9.49
N LYS A 71 4.13 -2.04 10.47
CA LYS A 71 5.47 -2.14 11.05
C LYS A 71 6.51 -2.48 9.98
N ARG A 72 6.21 -3.48 9.14
CA ARG A 72 7.14 -3.93 8.10
C ARG A 72 7.42 -2.83 7.09
N VAL A 73 6.40 -2.12 6.64
CA VAL A 73 6.54 -1.03 5.67
C VAL A 73 7.41 0.10 6.24
N LEU A 74 7.20 0.46 7.50
CA LEU A 74 8.03 1.47 8.15
C LEU A 74 9.48 1.01 8.32
N GLU A 75 9.71 -0.27 8.62
CA GLU A 75 11.04 -0.86 8.69
C GLU A 75 11.78 -0.80 7.35
N LEU A 76 11.04 -0.89 6.25
CA LEU A 76 11.62 -0.79 4.90
C LEU A 76 12.03 0.63 4.53
N GLY A 77 11.57 1.63 5.26
CA GLY A 77 11.97 3.02 5.07
C GLY A 77 10.89 3.95 4.53
N ALA A 78 9.63 3.55 4.51
CA ALA A 78 8.54 4.45 4.14
C ALA A 78 8.45 5.61 5.14
N TYR A 79 8.17 6.80 4.64
CA TYR A 79 8.01 7.99 5.47
C TYR A 79 6.73 7.92 6.31
N SER A 80 5.66 7.41 5.71
CA SER A 80 4.35 7.30 6.36
C SER A 80 3.55 6.17 5.73
N VAL A 81 2.52 5.72 6.45
CA VAL A 81 1.61 4.66 5.99
C VAL A 81 0.18 5.16 6.14
N VAL A 82 -0.63 4.95 5.11
CA VAL A 82 -2.07 5.27 5.15
C VAL A 82 -2.86 3.97 5.26
N VAL A 83 -3.66 3.88 6.32
CA VAL A 83 -4.54 2.74 6.57
C VAL A 83 -5.98 3.26 6.49
N GLY A 84 -6.67 2.89 5.43
CA GLY A 84 -8.02 3.40 5.15
C GLY A 84 -9.12 2.40 5.46
N SER A 85 -9.41 1.51 4.54
CA SER A 85 -10.56 0.59 4.61
C SER A 85 -10.59 -0.26 5.88
N ALA A 86 -9.44 -0.63 6.41
CA ALA A 86 -9.35 -1.43 7.64
C ALA A 86 -9.87 -0.69 8.88
N ILE A 87 -9.94 0.64 8.81
CA ILE A 87 -10.37 1.48 9.94
C ILE A 87 -11.72 2.15 9.64
N THR A 88 -11.89 2.64 8.40
CA THR A 88 -13.00 3.53 8.03
C THR A 88 -14.20 2.82 7.41
N ARG A 89 -14.10 1.52 7.11
CA ARG A 89 -15.22 0.76 6.53
C ARG A 89 -15.71 -0.34 7.48
N PRO A 90 -16.59 0.01 8.43
CA PRO A 90 -17.08 -0.96 9.43
C PRO A 90 -17.72 -2.20 8.80
N GLN A 91 -18.42 -2.06 7.68
CA GLN A 91 -19.06 -3.18 7.01
C GLN A 91 -18.05 -4.22 6.51
N LEU A 92 -16.89 -3.78 6.02
CA LEU A 92 -15.84 -4.70 5.57
C LEU A 92 -15.15 -5.39 6.76
N ILE A 93 -14.93 -4.64 7.83
CA ILE A 93 -14.33 -5.16 9.06
C ILE A 93 -15.28 -6.20 9.68
N THR A 94 -16.56 -5.87 9.79
CA THR A 94 -17.60 -6.77 10.31
C THR A 94 -17.66 -8.05 9.50
N LYS A 95 -17.58 -7.96 8.17
CA LYS A 95 -17.60 -9.12 7.29
C LYS A 95 -16.46 -10.09 7.61
N LYS A 96 -15.26 -9.59 7.88
CA LYS A 96 -14.12 -10.43 8.23
C LYS A 96 -14.40 -11.29 9.46
N PHE A 97 -15.02 -10.71 10.47
CA PHE A 97 -15.38 -11.43 11.71
C PHE A 97 -16.51 -12.43 11.47
N VAL A 98 -17.54 -12.03 10.70
CA VAL A 98 -18.66 -12.91 10.37
C VAL A 98 -18.18 -14.12 9.57
N ASP A 99 -17.34 -13.91 8.57
CA ASP A 99 -16.78 -14.99 7.77
C ASP A 99 -15.97 -15.98 8.63
N ALA A 100 -15.22 -15.48 9.59
CA ALA A 100 -14.46 -16.30 10.53
C ALA A 100 -15.37 -17.15 11.41
N ILE A 101 -16.47 -16.59 11.89
CA ILE A 101 -17.46 -17.31 12.71
C ILE A 101 -18.13 -18.42 11.89
N GLN A 102 -18.53 -18.13 10.64
CA GLN A 102 -19.13 -19.11 9.75
C GLN A 102 -18.16 -20.24 9.44
N GLN A 103 -16.88 -19.94 9.32
CA GLN A 103 -15.85 -20.96 9.10
C GLN A 103 -15.79 -21.95 10.26
N VAL A 104 -15.89 -21.48 11.49
CA VAL A 104 -15.92 -22.32 12.69
C VAL A 104 -17.19 -23.19 12.73
N GLU A 105 -18.33 -22.64 12.39
CA GLU A 105 -19.60 -23.36 12.40
C GLU A 105 -19.69 -24.48 11.37
N LYS A 106 -18.90 -24.42 10.30
CA LYS A 106 -18.84 -25.46 9.25
C LYS A 106 -17.99 -26.65 9.64
N ASP A 107 -17.12 -26.45 10.58
CA ASP A 107 -16.21 -27.49 11.08
C ASP A 107 -16.87 -28.25 12.25
#